data_32d2fc716416ad15eb18b0eb6331a130
#
_entry.id   32d2fc716416ad15eb18b0eb6331a130
#
_cell.length_a   1.000
_cell.length_b   1.000
_cell.length_c   1.000
_cell.angle_alpha   90.00
_cell.angle_beta   90.00
_cell.angle_gamma   90.00
#
_symmetry.space_group_name_H-M   'P 1'
#
loop_
_entity.id
_entity.type
_entity.pdbx_description
1 polymer ?
#
loop_
_entity_poly.entity_id
_entity_poly.type
_entity_poly.pdbx_seq_one_letter_code
_entity_poly.pdbx_strand_id
1 'polypeptide(L)'
;FGSQVGQEDVNFPMPSSAAGLVRTQYLQQQGWLLNQQDPTSERGRLSAEDKQKLQQIQSRGPYLVRVSDVDGAVTVLLPKPADALYLQAPNSSERQLVRLSPHNGDDAQNSGCDLPEGLLPVVMEQAIKGKPKGGPAFWSVQDLWAWQQGQDLDFETVNRQGASSMPVELRTHVKIESRSWAAEEGKLFQTAAYDLGNAKKPHHAGWEEAHYGFLVQSEVMLNDDLAKFGGEGRLSHVKQTQAISGFECPTDLASNIERAGGLRLTLLSPAIFSGGYLPGWLNPTSKEGVLPHSQVKVRLRAVAMDRWLPVSGWDLDQNKPKAMRKAVAAGAVYWFELLEGSAQTIENSIFNSISDDAQDQRDGFGIVGISHWQAQ
;
A
#
# COMPACT_ATOMS: atom_id res chain seq x y z
N PHE A 1 -7.99 23.50 -23.74
CA PHE A 1 -7.33 22.19 -23.69
C PHE A 1 -7.84 21.49 -22.44
N GLY A 2 -8.88 20.63 -22.59
CA GLY A 2 -9.34 19.76 -21.53
C GLY A 2 -8.26 18.71 -21.27
N SER A 3 -7.77 18.61 -20.04
CA SER A 3 -6.96 17.46 -19.64
C SER A 3 -7.83 16.21 -19.75
N GLN A 4 -7.53 15.35 -20.71
CA GLN A 4 -8.06 14.00 -20.70
C GLN A 4 -7.44 13.29 -19.50
N VAL A 5 -8.23 13.07 -18.46
CA VAL A 5 -7.84 12.19 -17.36
C VAL A 5 -7.82 10.78 -17.95
N GLY A 6 -6.64 10.24 -18.15
CA GLY A 6 -6.48 8.86 -18.62
C GLY A 6 -6.89 7.86 -17.53
N GLN A 7 -7.13 6.63 -17.92
CA GLN A 7 -7.45 5.53 -16.97
C GLN A 7 -6.36 5.32 -15.92
N GLU A 8 -5.13 5.79 -16.17
CA GLU A 8 -3.97 5.70 -15.29
C GLU A 8 -3.96 6.75 -14.16
N ASP A 9 -4.87 7.73 -14.18
CA ASP A 9 -4.87 8.86 -13.24
C ASP A 9 -5.69 8.61 -11.97
N VAL A 10 -6.31 7.43 -11.81
CA VAL A 10 -7.00 7.05 -10.57
C VAL A 10 -6.00 6.40 -9.63
N ASN A 11 -5.55 7.16 -8.65
CA ASN A 11 -4.62 6.65 -7.64
C ASN A 11 -5.33 5.82 -6.58
N PHE A 12 -4.67 4.74 -6.14
CA PHE A 12 -5.11 3.99 -4.96
C PHE A 12 -5.17 4.92 -3.74
N PRO A 13 -6.22 4.83 -2.89
CA PRO A 13 -6.36 5.72 -1.75
C PRO A 13 -5.14 5.64 -0.82
N MET A 14 -4.62 6.80 -0.42
CA MET A 14 -3.47 6.87 0.48
C MET A 14 -3.88 6.57 1.92
N PRO A 15 -2.97 6.06 2.77
CA PRO A 15 -3.23 5.82 4.19
C PRO A 15 -3.80 7.04 4.91
N SER A 16 -3.28 8.23 4.63
CA SER A 16 -3.79 9.48 5.20
C SER A 16 -5.26 9.76 4.86
N SER A 17 -5.75 9.28 3.70
CA SER A 17 -7.18 9.42 3.34
C SER A 17 -8.06 8.52 4.19
N ALA A 18 -7.62 7.28 4.45
CA ALA A 18 -8.32 6.34 5.33
C ALA A 18 -8.28 6.82 6.79
N ALA A 19 -7.14 7.30 7.27
CA ALA A 19 -7.01 7.90 8.60
C ALA A 19 -7.95 9.13 8.77
N GLY A 20 -8.05 9.95 7.73
CA GLY A 20 -8.98 11.08 7.69
C GLY A 20 -10.45 10.64 7.78
N LEU A 21 -10.82 9.58 7.05
CA LEU A 21 -12.16 8.97 7.14
C LEU A 21 -12.46 8.50 8.57
N VAL A 22 -11.55 7.70 9.15
CA VAL A 22 -11.70 7.15 10.51
C VAL A 22 -11.94 8.28 11.53
N ARG A 23 -11.08 9.31 11.52
CA ARG A 23 -11.18 10.45 12.44
C ARG A 23 -12.46 11.25 12.24
N THR A 24 -12.87 11.45 10.99
CA THR A 24 -14.11 12.17 10.66
C THR A 24 -15.34 11.40 11.14
N GLN A 25 -15.40 10.10 10.87
CA GLN A 25 -16.50 9.25 11.31
C GLN A 25 -16.57 9.15 12.84
N TYR A 26 -15.41 8.98 13.50
CA TYR A 26 -15.35 8.98 14.95
C TYR A 26 -15.92 10.26 15.55
N LEU A 27 -15.55 11.44 15.03
CA LEU A 27 -16.10 12.73 15.45
C LEU A 27 -17.60 12.81 15.28
N GLN A 28 -18.10 12.42 14.11
CA GLN A 28 -19.54 12.44 13.83
C GLN A 28 -20.32 11.57 14.81
N GLN A 29 -19.81 10.40 15.13
CA GLN A 29 -20.39 9.47 16.10
C GLN A 29 -20.34 9.98 17.54
N GLN A 30 -19.42 10.89 17.86
CA GLN A 30 -19.39 11.63 19.13
C GLN A 30 -20.33 12.85 19.15
N GLY A 31 -21.16 13.02 18.11
CA GLY A 31 -22.11 14.12 18.02
C GLY A 31 -21.55 15.46 17.50
N TRP A 32 -20.33 15.45 16.97
CA TRP A 32 -19.77 16.63 16.33
C TRP A 32 -20.35 16.80 14.92
N LEU A 33 -21.11 17.87 14.74
CA LEU A 33 -21.58 18.29 13.41
C LEU A 33 -20.47 19.10 12.73
N LEU A 34 -19.78 18.47 11.79
CA LEU A 34 -18.86 19.19 10.90
C LEU A 34 -19.71 20.03 9.93
N ASN A 35 -19.96 21.27 10.29
CA ASN A 35 -20.68 22.19 9.42
C ASN A 35 -19.77 22.63 8.28
N GLN A 36 -19.83 21.95 7.15
CA GLN A 36 -19.01 22.24 5.95
C GLN A 36 -19.36 23.57 5.29
N GLN A 37 -20.46 24.23 5.69
CA GLN A 37 -20.94 25.45 5.04
C GLN A 37 -20.46 26.74 5.71
N ASP A 38 -20.00 26.67 6.94
CA ASP A 38 -19.47 27.86 7.65
C ASP A 38 -18.20 27.52 8.44
N PRO A 39 -17.02 27.59 7.80
CA PRO A 39 -15.73 27.36 8.46
C PRO A 39 -15.39 28.45 9.50
N THR A 40 -16.18 29.53 9.60
CA THR A 40 -15.96 30.63 10.52
C THR A 40 -16.78 30.52 11.79
N SER A 41 -17.75 29.58 11.86
CA SER A 41 -18.57 29.40 13.05
C SER A 41 -17.75 28.78 14.20
N GLU A 42 -17.76 29.37 15.36
CA GLU A 42 -17.07 28.85 16.57
C GLU A 42 -17.55 27.41 16.94
N ARG A 43 -18.76 27.06 16.56
CA ARG A 43 -19.34 25.71 16.78
C ARG A 43 -18.75 24.62 15.90
N GLY A 44 -18.03 24.96 14.83
CA GLY A 44 -17.40 24.01 13.90
C GLY A 44 -15.89 23.84 14.12
N ARG A 45 -15.27 24.57 15.05
CA ARG A 45 -13.83 24.49 15.30
C ARG A 45 -13.55 23.55 16.47
N LEU A 46 -12.79 22.50 16.17
CA LEU A 46 -12.20 21.64 17.19
C LEU A 46 -11.20 22.42 18.04
N SER A 47 -11.19 22.18 19.36
CA SER A 47 -10.12 22.69 20.21
C SER A 47 -8.77 22.11 19.79
N ALA A 48 -7.67 22.77 20.16
CA ALA A 48 -6.33 22.22 19.90
C ALA A 48 -6.13 20.86 20.57
N GLU A 49 -6.72 20.66 21.76
CA GLU A 49 -6.67 19.40 22.49
C GLU A 49 -7.43 18.28 21.76
N ASP A 50 -8.64 18.56 21.26
CA ASP A 50 -9.43 17.58 20.52
C ASP A 50 -8.75 17.21 19.19
N LYS A 51 -8.17 18.17 18.48
CA LYS A 51 -7.35 17.93 17.29
C LYS A 51 -6.19 16.99 17.60
N GLN A 52 -5.48 17.26 18.69
CA GLN A 52 -4.37 16.42 19.11
C GLN A 52 -4.82 15.00 19.46
N LYS A 53 -5.94 14.83 20.17
CA LYS A 53 -6.53 13.52 20.47
C LYS A 53 -6.88 12.75 19.19
N LEU A 54 -7.51 13.43 18.22
CA LEU A 54 -7.82 12.79 16.93
C LEU A 54 -6.60 12.39 16.14
N GLN A 55 -5.54 13.19 16.16
CA GLN A 55 -4.28 12.88 15.49
C GLN A 55 -3.57 11.67 16.13
N GLN A 56 -3.87 11.34 17.39
CA GLN A 56 -3.33 10.13 18.04
C GLN A 56 -4.02 8.84 17.56
N ILE A 57 -5.25 8.92 17.02
CA ILE A 57 -5.96 7.73 16.54
C ILE A 57 -5.15 7.07 15.43
N GLN A 58 -4.77 5.81 15.66
CA GLN A 58 -4.03 5.01 14.71
C GLN A 58 -4.97 4.28 13.77
N SER A 59 -4.55 4.21 12.51
CA SER A 59 -5.21 3.39 11.49
C SER A 59 -4.19 2.69 10.61
N ARG A 60 -4.58 1.57 10.00
CA ARG A 60 -3.79 0.82 9.03
C ARG A 60 -4.63 0.51 7.82
N GLY A 61 -4.03 0.54 6.66
CA GLY A 61 -4.69 0.45 5.36
C GLY A 61 -4.76 1.82 4.67
N PRO A 62 -5.62 1.99 3.64
CA PRO A 62 -6.59 1.00 3.18
C PRO A 62 -5.92 -0.18 2.46
N TYR A 63 -6.40 -1.39 2.70
CA TYR A 63 -6.05 -2.57 1.93
C TYR A 63 -7.21 -2.90 0.99
N LEU A 64 -6.90 -3.29 -0.23
CA LEU A 64 -7.93 -3.76 -1.15
C LEU A 64 -8.51 -5.07 -0.64
N VAL A 65 -9.81 -5.23 -0.68
CA VAL A 65 -10.49 -6.50 -0.41
C VAL A 65 -11.44 -6.84 -1.53
N ARG A 66 -11.61 -8.13 -1.76
CA ARG A 66 -12.68 -8.69 -2.56
C ARG A 66 -13.64 -9.38 -1.63
N VAL A 67 -14.92 -9.03 -1.72
CA VAL A 67 -15.98 -9.57 -0.91
C VAL A 67 -16.90 -10.40 -1.79
N SER A 68 -17.12 -11.65 -1.43
CA SER A 68 -18.06 -12.53 -2.11
C SER A 68 -19.50 -12.11 -1.78
N ASP A 69 -20.33 -11.96 -2.80
CA ASP A 69 -21.76 -11.62 -2.64
C ASP A 69 -22.58 -12.84 -2.23
N VAL A 70 -22.03 -14.06 -2.34
CA VAL A 70 -22.71 -15.31 -2.02
C VAL A 70 -22.70 -15.60 -0.53
N ASP A 71 -21.50 -15.51 0.10
CA ASP A 71 -21.28 -15.90 1.50
C ASP A 71 -20.65 -14.80 2.36
N GLY A 72 -20.35 -13.64 1.77
CA GLY A 72 -19.71 -12.53 2.45
C GLY A 72 -18.23 -12.76 2.77
N ALA A 73 -17.61 -13.80 2.23
CA ALA A 73 -16.19 -14.08 2.46
C ALA A 73 -15.30 -12.94 1.96
N VAL A 74 -14.36 -12.53 2.79
CA VAL A 74 -13.43 -11.41 2.50
C VAL A 74 -12.06 -11.95 2.18
N THR A 75 -11.57 -11.64 0.98
CA THR A 75 -10.18 -11.91 0.57
C THR A 75 -9.39 -10.61 0.58
N VAL A 76 -8.36 -10.53 1.40
CA VAL A 76 -7.44 -9.39 1.42
C VAL A 76 -6.49 -9.47 0.24
N LEU A 77 -6.36 -8.37 -0.48
CA LEU A 77 -5.50 -8.22 -1.64
C LEU A 77 -4.42 -7.18 -1.34
N LEU A 78 -3.18 -7.64 -1.27
CA LEU A 78 -2.02 -6.81 -0.95
C LEU A 78 -1.21 -6.50 -2.22
N PRO A 79 -0.47 -5.39 -2.26
CA PRO A 79 0.35 -5.06 -3.42
C PRO A 79 1.33 -6.17 -3.77
N LYS A 80 1.47 -6.48 -5.06
CA LYS A 80 2.46 -7.41 -5.59
C LYS A 80 3.85 -7.01 -5.10
N PRO A 81 4.65 -7.93 -4.54
CA PRO A 81 6.00 -7.61 -4.10
C PRO A 81 6.90 -7.29 -5.31
N ALA A 82 7.78 -6.32 -5.16
CA ALA A 82 8.67 -5.85 -6.23
C ALA A 82 9.73 -6.88 -6.62
N ASP A 83 9.96 -7.89 -5.80
CA ASP A 83 10.81 -9.05 -6.11
C ASP A 83 10.10 -10.14 -6.93
N ALA A 84 8.88 -9.90 -7.36
CA ALA A 84 8.13 -10.77 -8.27
C ALA A 84 8.03 -10.14 -9.66
N LEU A 85 8.53 -10.84 -10.66
CA LEU A 85 8.55 -10.43 -12.06
C LEU A 85 7.70 -11.37 -12.91
N TYR A 86 6.83 -10.82 -13.74
CA TYR A 86 6.11 -11.58 -14.76
C TYR A 86 6.85 -11.50 -16.08
N LEU A 87 7.18 -12.66 -16.65
CA LEU A 87 7.81 -12.78 -17.96
C LEU A 87 6.90 -13.55 -18.90
N GLN A 88 6.89 -13.13 -20.16
CA GLN A 88 6.30 -13.90 -21.24
C GLN A 88 7.41 -14.59 -22.04
N ALA A 89 7.36 -15.92 -22.11
CA ALA A 89 8.32 -16.69 -22.89
C ALA A 89 8.31 -16.31 -24.39
N PRO A 90 9.44 -16.38 -25.09
CA PRO A 90 9.49 -16.15 -26.52
C PRO A 90 8.54 -17.09 -27.27
N ASN A 91 7.75 -16.56 -28.21
CA ASN A 91 6.82 -17.31 -29.04
C ASN A 91 5.71 -18.10 -28.29
N SER A 92 5.41 -17.70 -27.05
CA SER A 92 4.33 -18.25 -26.23
C SER A 92 3.44 -17.15 -25.68
N SER A 93 2.18 -17.45 -25.43
CA SER A 93 1.29 -16.59 -24.65
C SER A 93 1.40 -16.86 -23.14
N GLU A 94 2.10 -17.90 -22.75
CA GLU A 94 2.28 -18.31 -21.37
C GLU A 94 3.13 -17.28 -20.59
N ARG A 95 2.68 -16.97 -19.39
CA ARG A 95 3.38 -16.10 -18.46
C ARG A 95 4.03 -16.92 -17.36
N GLN A 96 5.21 -16.51 -16.97
CA GLN A 96 5.97 -17.11 -15.88
C GLN A 96 6.14 -16.10 -14.78
N LEU A 97 6.04 -16.55 -13.55
CA LEU A 97 6.36 -15.78 -12.35
C LEU A 97 7.79 -16.10 -11.93
N VAL A 98 8.63 -15.07 -11.84
CA VAL A 98 10.06 -15.21 -11.56
C VAL A 98 10.39 -14.44 -10.30
N ARG A 99 11.16 -15.06 -9.41
CA ARG A 99 11.67 -14.43 -8.19
C ARG A 99 12.96 -13.67 -8.47
N LEU A 100 13.05 -12.50 -7.86
CA LEU A 100 14.27 -11.69 -7.81
C LEU A 100 14.87 -11.78 -6.41
N SER A 101 16.20 -11.85 -6.32
CA SER A 101 16.91 -11.86 -5.05
C SER A 101 18.23 -11.09 -5.13
N PRO A 102 18.76 -10.61 -4.00
CA PRO A 102 20.10 -10.04 -3.93
C PRO A 102 21.15 -11.06 -4.32
N HIS A 103 22.13 -10.62 -5.10
CA HIS A 103 23.21 -11.49 -5.59
C HIS A 103 24.57 -10.93 -5.24
N ASN A 104 25.37 -11.69 -4.48
CA ASN A 104 26.80 -11.50 -4.32
C ASN A 104 27.50 -12.14 -5.53
N GLY A 105 27.69 -11.35 -6.62
CA GLY A 105 28.31 -11.91 -7.81
C GLY A 105 29.79 -12.25 -7.56
N ASP A 106 30.19 -13.49 -7.81
CA ASP A 106 31.60 -13.86 -7.98
C ASP A 106 32.23 -13.12 -9.18
N ASP A 107 31.39 -12.67 -10.11
CA ASP A 107 31.76 -11.83 -11.27
C ASP A 107 31.82 -10.32 -10.97
N ALA A 108 31.62 -9.90 -9.73
CA ALA A 108 31.64 -8.48 -9.35
C ALA A 108 32.97 -7.75 -9.68
N GLN A 109 34.05 -8.50 -9.87
CA GLN A 109 35.33 -7.95 -10.28
C GLN A 109 35.33 -7.46 -11.74
N ASN A 110 34.40 -7.90 -12.57
CA ASN A 110 34.33 -7.58 -14.00
C ASN A 110 33.05 -6.81 -14.40
N SER A 111 32.13 -6.57 -13.48
CA SER A 111 30.87 -5.89 -13.74
C SER A 111 30.80 -4.61 -12.92
N GLY A 112 30.70 -3.45 -13.56
CA GLY A 112 30.43 -2.18 -12.92
C GLY A 112 28.91 -1.98 -12.78
N CYS A 113 28.47 -1.40 -11.66
CA CYS A 113 27.12 -0.89 -11.50
C CYS A 113 27.14 0.48 -10.81
N ASP A 114 26.09 1.25 -10.98
CA ASP A 114 25.90 2.58 -10.36
C ASP A 114 25.11 2.52 -9.06
N LEU A 115 24.99 1.35 -8.45
CA LEU A 115 24.33 1.19 -7.17
C LEU A 115 25.08 1.96 -6.07
N PRO A 116 24.34 2.52 -5.10
CA PRO A 116 24.97 3.08 -3.91
C PRO A 116 25.87 2.06 -3.22
N GLU A 117 27.01 2.52 -2.71
CA GLU A 117 27.99 1.68 -2.03
C GLU A 117 27.35 0.83 -0.91
N GLY A 118 27.72 -0.44 -0.87
CA GLY A 118 27.23 -1.42 0.11
C GLY A 118 25.92 -2.11 -0.26
N LEU A 119 25.26 -1.73 -1.36
CA LEU A 119 24.09 -2.42 -1.86
C LEU A 119 24.43 -3.46 -2.92
N LEU A 120 23.71 -4.57 -2.88
CA LEU A 120 23.80 -5.68 -3.82
C LEU A 120 22.82 -5.48 -4.97
N PRO A 121 23.17 -5.89 -6.20
CA PRO A 121 22.21 -5.96 -7.28
C PRO A 121 21.14 -7.03 -7.00
N VAL A 122 19.93 -6.76 -7.46
CA VAL A 122 18.82 -7.69 -7.40
C VAL A 122 18.65 -8.32 -8.78
N VAL A 123 18.76 -9.64 -8.86
CA VAL A 123 18.75 -10.38 -10.11
C VAL A 123 17.72 -11.51 -10.07
N MET A 124 17.39 -12.08 -11.22
CA MET A 124 16.53 -13.27 -11.29
C MET A 124 17.25 -14.47 -10.70
N GLU A 125 16.59 -15.19 -9.77
CA GLU A 125 17.15 -16.44 -9.20
C GLU A 125 17.37 -17.52 -10.28
N GLN A 126 16.54 -17.50 -11.30
CA GLN A 126 16.67 -18.41 -12.46
C GLN A 126 16.78 -17.56 -13.73
N ALA A 127 17.78 -17.84 -14.54
CA ALA A 127 17.98 -17.19 -15.82
C ALA A 127 16.91 -17.62 -16.84
N ILE A 128 15.82 -16.91 -16.90
CA ILE A 128 14.70 -17.18 -17.82
C ILE A 128 14.70 -16.15 -18.95
N LYS A 129 14.60 -16.63 -20.19
CA LYS A 129 14.44 -15.73 -21.34
C LYS A 129 12.97 -15.36 -21.52
N GLY A 130 12.69 -14.08 -21.52
CA GLY A 130 11.32 -13.57 -21.69
C GLY A 130 11.28 -12.05 -21.75
N LYS A 131 10.12 -11.51 -22.08
CA LYS A 131 9.87 -10.06 -22.00
C LYS A 131 9.00 -9.76 -20.78
N PRO A 132 9.29 -8.70 -20.02
CA PRO A 132 8.40 -8.26 -18.95
C PRO A 132 6.98 -8.07 -19.47
N LYS A 133 6.00 -8.53 -18.69
CA LYS A 133 4.58 -8.46 -19.06
C LYS A 133 3.74 -8.10 -17.83
N GLY A 134 2.60 -7.45 -18.07
CA GLY A 134 1.65 -7.16 -16.99
C GLY A 134 0.99 -8.41 -16.40
N GLY A 135 0.56 -8.31 -15.17
CA GLY A 135 -0.14 -9.36 -14.42
C GLY A 135 -0.85 -8.76 -13.21
N PRO A 136 -1.29 -9.57 -12.24
CA PRO A 136 -1.93 -9.09 -11.03
C PRO A 136 -1.07 -8.06 -10.30
N ALA A 137 -1.62 -6.88 -10.07
CA ALA A 137 -0.99 -5.82 -9.28
C ALA A 137 -1.20 -6.02 -7.77
N PHE A 138 -2.24 -6.79 -7.44
CA PHE A 138 -2.58 -7.16 -6.07
C PHE A 138 -2.68 -8.68 -5.98
N TRP A 139 -2.07 -9.24 -4.95
CA TRP A 139 -2.06 -10.66 -4.65
C TRP A 139 -2.93 -10.96 -3.45
N SER A 140 -3.49 -12.15 -3.37
CA SER A 140 -4.10 -12.60 -2.12
C SER A 140 -3.06 -12.58 -1.00
N VAL A 141 -3.51 -12.29 0.21
CA VAL A 141 -2.63 -12.30 1.37
C VAL A 141 -1.94 -13.66 1.55
N GLN A 142 -2.62 -14.76 1.22
CA GLN A 142 -2.09 -16.10 1.27
C GLN A 142 -0.94 -16.31 0.27
N ASP A 143 -1.13 -15.89 -1.00
CA ASP A 143 -0.08 -15.98 -2.01
C ASP A 143 1.14 -15.11 -1.66
N LEU A 144 0.89 -13.92 -1.09
CA LEU A 144 1.98 -13.06 -0.64
C LEU A 144 2.81 -13.72 0.48
N TRP A 145 2.16 -14.34 1.46
CA TRP A 145 2.87 -15.05 2.54
C TRP A 145 3.59 -16.29 2.04
N ALA A 146 2.96 -17.08 1.18
CA ALA A 146 3.62 -18.24 0.54
C ALA A 146 4.89 -17.80 -0.21
N TRP A 147 4.81 -16.70 -0.99
CA TRP A 147 5.96 -16.12 -1.67
C TRP A 147 7.03 -15.62 -0.69
N GLN A 148 6.64 -14.97 0.38
CA GLN A 148 7.58 -14.48 1.39
C GLN A 148 8.29 -15.62 2.14
N GLN A 149 7.64 -16.75 2.31
CA GLN A 149 8.22 -17.96 2.91
C GLN A 149 9.10 -18.76 1.94
N GLY A 150 9.29 -18.26 0.72
CA GLY A 150 10.14 -18.93 -0.28
C GLY A 150 9.44 -20.06 -1.05
N GLN A 151 8.11 -20.17 -0.94
CA GLN A 151 7.39 -21.18 -1.69
C GLN A 151 7.37 -20.83 -3.19
N ASP A 152 7.44 -21.85 -4.03
CA ASP A 152 7.28 -21.70 -5.47
C ASP A 152 5.80 -21.48 -5.81
N LEU A 153 5.52 -20.36 -6.47
CA LEU A 153 4.22 -20.04 -7.02
C LEU A 153 4.32 -19.87 -8.53
N ASP A 154 3.31 -20.31 -9.24
CA ASP A 154 3.18 -20.04 -10.67
C ASP A 154 2.31 -18.81 -10.95
N PHE A 155 2.38 -18.34 -12.20
CA PHE A 155 1.59 -17.18 -12.64
C PHE A 155 0.08 -17.44 -12.52
N GLU A 156 -0.39 -18.64 -12.86
CA GLU A 156 -1.83 -18.94 -12.87
C GLU A 156 -2.43 -18.93 -11.46
N THR A 157 -1.67 -19.40 -10.46
CA THR A 157 -2.07 -19.33 -9.04
C THR A 157 -2.30 -17.89 -8.62
N VAL A 158 -1.31 -17.01 -8.78
CA VAL A 158 -1.46 -15.60 -8.36
C VAL A 158 -2.45 -14.84 -9.25
N ASN A 159 -2.61 -15.22 -10.52
CA ASN A 159 -3.57 -14.59 -11.42
C ASN A 159 -5.03 -14.95 -11.07
N ARG A 160 -5.26 -16.16 -10.61
CA ARG A 160 -6.61 -16.62 -10.18
C ARG A 160 -7.08 -15.92 -8.93
N GLN A 161 -6.20 -15.76 -7.94
CA GLN A 161 -6.52 -15.17 -6.63
C GLN A 161 -6.37 -13.63 -6.61
N GLY A 162 -5.47 -13.11 -7.42
CA GLY A 162 -5.11 -11.69 -7.43
C GLY A 162 -6.02 -10.80 -8.27
N ALA A 163 -5.71 -9.51 -8.34
CA ALA A 163 -6.37 -8.51 -9.17
C ALA A 163 -5.34 -7.71 -9.96
N SER A 164 -5.57 -7.54 -11.27
CA SER A 164 -4.64 -6.77 -12.14
C SER A 164 -4.81 -5.27 -11.95
N SER A 165 -6.06 -4.81 -11.95
CA SER A 165 -6.46 -3.43 -11.67
C SER A 165 -7.91 -3.41 -11.23
N MET A 166 -8.30 -2.38 -10.50
CA MET A 166 -9.71 -2.14 -10.23
C MET A 166 -10.37 -1.52 -11.46
N PRO A 167 -11.63 -1.87 -11.76
CA PRO A 167 -12.39 -1.22 -12.80
C PRO A 167 -12.50 0.29 -12.53
N VAL A 168 -12.44 1.09 -13.60
CA VAL A 168 -12.54 2.55 -13.52
C VAL A 168 -13.75 3.02 -14.28
N GLU A 169 -14.59 3.82 -13.64
CA GLU A 169 -15.70 4.54 -14.26
C GLU A 169 -15.25 5.96 -14.62
N LEU A 170 -15.43 6.34 -15.88
CA LEU A 170 -15.20 7.69 -16.35
C LEU A 170 -16.54 8.40 -16.50
N ARG A 171 -16.68 9.58 -15.89
CA ARG A 171 -17.86 10.43 -16.01
C ARG A 171 -17.48 11.76 -16.64
N THR A 172 -18.22 12.15 -17.67
CA THR A 172 -18.07 13.46 -18.31
C THR A 172 -19.06 14.43 -17.67
N HIS A 173 -18.55 15.59 -17.28
CA HIS A 173 -19.30 16.67 -16.66
C HIS A 173 -19.18 17.94 -17.50
N VAL A 174 -20.19 18.79 -17.40
CA VAL A 174 -20.17 20.13 -17.96
C VAL A 174 -20.63 21.12 -16.90
N LYS A 175 -19.98 22.26 -16.80
CA LYS A 175 -20.45 23.32 -15.94
C LYS A 175 -21.67 23.99 -16.58
N ILE A 176 -22.75 24.10 -15.82
CA ILE A 176 -23.98 24.79 -16.23
C ILE A 176 -23.92 26.24 -15.70
N GLU A 177 -24.13 27.20 -16.61
CA GLU A 177 -24.29 28.59 -16.23
C GLU A 177 -25.63 28.79 -15.55
N SER A 178 -25.63 29.37 -14.33
CA SER A 178 -26.82 29.48 -13.51
C SER A 178 -27.88 30.46 -14.05
N ARG A 179 -27.52 31.39 -14.93
CA ARG A 179 -28.45 32.34 -15.56
C ARG A 179 -29.16 31.79 -16.77
N SER A 180 -28.42 31.15 -17.65
CA SER A 180 -28.94 30.65 -18.94
C SER A 180 -29.36 29.18 -18.90
N TRP A 181 -28.96 28.44 -17.85
CA TRP A 181 -29.12 26.99 -17.74
C TRP A 181 -28.48 26.22 -18.92
N ALA A 182 -27.59 26.87 -19.64
CA ALA A 182 -26.83 26.27 -20.74
C ALA A 182 -25.43 25.84 -20.29
N ALA A 183 -24.82 24.95 -21.07
CA ALA A 183 -23.44 24.56 -20.85
C ALA A 183 -22.49 25.75 -21.02
N GLU A 184 -21.61 26.00 -20.07
CA GLU A 184 -20.55 27.00 -20.18
C GLU A 184 -19.50 26.52 -21.17
N GLU A 185 -19.18 27.33 -22.19
CA GLU A 185 -18.24 26.97 -23.24
C GLU A 185 -16.83 26.73 -22.66
N GLY A 186 -16.16 25.66 -23.09
CA GLY A 186 -14.83 25.29 -22.63
C GLY A 186 -14.78 24.68 -21.22
N LYS A 187 -15.92 24.43 -20.59
CA LYS A 187 -16.01 23.86 -19.23
C LYS A 187 -16.49 22.40 -19.22
N LEU A 188 -16.07 21.63 -20.20
CA LEU A 188 -16.22 20.17 -20.23
C LEU A 188 -15.03 19.56 -19.49
N PHE A 189 -15.28 18.66 -18.51
CA PHE A 189 -14.24 17.94 -17.80
C PHE A 189 -14.66 16.50 -17.51
N GLN A 190 -13.69 15.64 -17.25
CA GLN A 190 -13.94 14.25 -16.88
C GLN A 190 -13.45 14.00 -15.45
N THR A 191 -14.19 13.16 -14.75
CA THR A 191 -13.77 12.57 -13.47
C THR A 191 -13.68 11.07 -13.61
N ALA A 192 -12.68 10.50 -12.97
CA ALA A 192 -12.48 9.05 -12.90
C ALA A 192 -12.67 8.55 -11.46
N ALA A 193 -13.24 7.37 -11.32
CA ALA A 193 -13.38 6.69 -10.04
C ALA A 193 -13.26 5.19 -10.18
N TYR A 194 -12.85 4.53 -9.11
CA TYR A 194 -12.97 3.07 -9.07
C TYR A 194 -14.43 2.64 -9.01
N ASP A 195 -14.79 1.69 -9.87
CA ASP A 195 -16.04 0.95 -9.78
C ASP A 195 -15.83 -0.25 -8.85
N LEU A 196 -16.15 -0.06 -7.57
CA LEU A 196 -15.99 -1.11 -6.56
C LEU A 196 -17.07 -2.18 -6.63
N GLY A 197 -18.22 -1.87 -7.26
CA GLY A 197 -19.35 -2.80 -7.41
C GLY A 197 -19.12 -3.91 -8.41
N ASN A 198 -18.06 -3.83 -9.23
CA ASN A 198 -17.83 -4.76 -10.33
C ASN A 198 -16.46 -5.42 -10.21
N ALA A 199 -16.37 -6.50 -9.44
CA ALA A 199 -15.17 -7.32 -9.37
C ALA A 199 -15.08 -8.37 -10.49
N LYS A 200 -15.98 -8.32 -11.50
CA LYS A 200 -16.05 -9.29 -12.59
C LYS A 200 -14.80 -9.25 -13.46
N LYS A 201 -14.18 -10.39 -13.65
CA LYS A 201 -13.24 -10.64 -14.76
C LYS A 201 -13.98 -11.40 -15.86
N PRO A 202 -14.03 -10.90 -17.09
CA PRO A 202 -14.88 -11.45 -18.17
C PRO A 202 -14.68 -12.91 -18.51
N HIS A 203 -13.66 -13.59 -17.99
CA HIS A 203 -13.29 -14.95 -18.39
C HIS A 203 -12.85 -15.87 -17.24
N HIS A 204 -13.12 -15.50 -15.98
CA HIS A 204 -12.80 -16.34 -14.84
C HIS A 204 -14.08 -16.71 -14.06
N ALA A 205 -14.41 -18.01 -14.05
CA ALA A 205 -15.46 -18.54 -13.19
C ALA A 205 -15.17 -18.22 -11.71
N GLY A 206 -16.21 -17.86 -10.96
CA GLY A 206 -16.12 -17.57 -9.53
C GLY A 206 -15.89 -16.11 -9.15
N TRP A 207 -15.88 -15.19 -10.11
CA TRP A 207 -15.79 -13.74 -9.85
C TRP A 207 -17.08 -12.98 -10.15
N GLU A 208 -18.12 -13.68 -10.51
CA GLU A 208 -19.36 -13.11 -11.03
C GLU A 208 -20.24 -12.54 -9.93
N GLU A 209 -19.97 -12.95 -8.68
CA GLU A 209 -20.73 -12.58 -7.50
C GLU A 209 -19.80 -12.04 -6.41
N ALA A 210 -19.06 -10.98 -6.74
CA ALA A 210 -18.17 -10.33 -5.80
C ALA A 210 -18.00 -8.84 -6.13
N HIS A 211 -17.71 -8.06 -5.09
CA HIS A 211 -17.36 -6.65 -5.21
C HIS A 211 -16.04 -6.35 -4.52
N TYR A 212 -15.45 -5.21 -4.83
CA TYR A 212 -14.27 -4.69 -4.14
C TYR A 212 -14.67 -3.78 -2.99
N GLY A 213 -13.81 -3.70 -2.00
CA GLY A 213 -13.89 -2.77 -0.89
C GLY A 213 -12.51 -2.38 -0.39
N PHE A 214 -12.50 -1.52 0.62
CA PHE A 214 -11.28 -1.16 1.32
C PHE A 214 -11.39 -1.58 2.78
N LEU A 215 -10.40 -2.34 3.26
CA LEU A 215 -10.27 -2.70 4.66
C LEU A 215 -9.40 -1.68 5.38
N VAL A 216 -9.90 -1.14 6.47
CA VAL A 216 -9.17 -0.24 7.36
C VAL A 216 -9.23 -0.80 8.77
N GLN A 217 -8.07 -1.01 9.38
CA GLN A 217 -7.98 -1.31 10.81
C GLN A 217 -7.85 0.01 11.57
N SER A 218 -8.61 0.15 12.65
CA SER A 218 -8.58 1.32 13.53
C SER A 218 -8.58 0.89 14.99
N GLU A 219 -7.93 1.65 15.86
CA GLU A 219 -8.01 1.44 17.31
C GLU A 219 -9.30 1.98 17.92
N VAL A 220 -10.07 2.80 17.18
CA VAL A 220 -11.39 3.25 17.59
C VAL A 220 -12.46 2.46 16.86
N MET A 221 -13.54 2.13 17.58
CA MET A 221 -14.68 1.44 17.00
C MET A 221 -15.56 2.44 16.25
N LEU A 222 -15.91 2.11 15.01
CA LEU A 222 -16.83 2.88 14.20
C LEU A 222 -18.12 2.09 14.00
N ASN A 223 -19.26 2.75 14.10
CA ASN A 223 -20.54 2.14 13.77
C ASN A 223 -20.73 2.06 12.25
N ASP A 224 -21.61 1.17 11.82
CA ASP A 224 -22.07 1.12 10.43
C ASP A 224 -22.73 2.43 10.05
N ASP A 225 -22.27 3.06 8.98
CA ASP A 225 -22.76 4.36 8.54
C ASP A 225 -22.33 4.65 7.09
N LEU A 226 -22.87 5.73 6.54
CA LEU A 226 -22.44 6.30 5.28
C LEU A 226 -21.39 7.39 5.52
N ALA A 227 -20.26 7.29 4.84
CA ALA A 227 -19.16 8.22 4.95
C ALA A 227 -18.74 8.76 3.59
N LYS A 228 -18.19 9.98 3.57
CA LYS A 228 -17.50 10.50 2.38
C LYS A 228 -16.09 9.95 2.34
N PHE A 229 -15.76 9.24 1.29
CA PHE A 229 -14.41 8.71 1.07
C PHE A 229 -13.93 9.04 -0.35
N GLY A 230 -12.85 9.80 -0.44
CA GLY A 230 -12.35 10.34 -1.70
C GLY A 230 -12.91 11.72 -2.04
N GLY A 231 -12.64 12.17 -3.27
CA GLY A 231 -13.10 13.46 -3.78
C GLY A 231 -14.58 13.47 -4.19
N GLU A 232 -15.09 14.63 -4.60
CA GLU A 232 -16.40 14.80 -5.25
C GLU A 232 -17.61 14.44 -4.37
N GLY A 233 -17.44 14.38 -3.04
CA GLY A 233 -18.52 14.05 -2.11
C GLY A 233 -19.07 12.62 -2.25
N ARG A 234 -18.31 11.71 -2.82
CA ARG A 234 -18.70 10.30 -2.99
C ARG A 234 -18.92 9.63 -1.67
N LEU A 235 -20.03 8.90 -1.58
CA LEU A 235 -20.42 8.16 -0.39
C LEU A 235 -19.92 6.72 -0.46
N SER A 236 -19.41 6.25 0.66
CA SER A 236 -19.04 4.86 0.89
C SER A 236 -19.80 4.33 2.09
N HIS A 237 -20.19 3.07 2.07
CA HIS A 237 -20.77 2.41 3.22
C HIS A 237 -19.64 1.87 4.09
N VAL A 238 -19.51 2.39 5.30
CA VAL A 238 -18.63 1.87 6.35
C VAL A 238 -19.38 0.77 7.10
N LYS A 239 -18.78 -0.40 7.16
CA LYS A 239 -19.29 -1.54 7.91
C LYS A 239 -18.23 -2.10 8.82
N GLN A 240 -18.61 -2.50 10.02
CA GLN A 240 -17.73 -3.32 10.85
C GLN A 240 -17.60 -4.71 10.24
N THR A 241 -16.42 -5.29 10.36
CA THR A 241 -16.17 -6.69 10.01
C THR A 241 -15.46 -7.40 11.14
N GLN A 242 -15.60 -8.71 11.19
CA GLN A 242 -14.83 -9.54 12.11
C GLN A 242 -13.33 -9.50 11.76
N ALA A 243 -12.50 -9.99 12.69
CA ALA A 243 -11.07 -10.14 12.42
C ALA A 243 -10.85 -10.95 11.13
N ILE A 244 -10.04 -10.39 10.25
CA ILE A 244 -9.73 -10.99 8.95
C ILE A 244 -8.38 -11.68 9.09
N SER A 245 -8.30 -12.94 8.66
CA SER A 245 -7.07 -13.72 8.67
C SER A 245 -6.03 -13.17 7.69
N GLY A 246 -4.75 -13.45 7.96
CA GLY A 246 -3.62 -13.09 7.12
C GLY A 246 -2.76 -11.94 7.67
N PHE A 247 -3.12 -11.43 8.85
CA PHE A 247 -2.32 -10.44 9.58
C PHE A 247 -1.79 -11.01 10.91
N GLU A 248 -1.66 -12.33 11.00
CA GLU A 248 -1.04 -13.02 12.14
C GLU A 248 0.47 -13.15 11.92
N CYS A 249 1.24 -12.96 12.99
CA CYS A 249 2.68 -13.21 12.95
C CYS A 249 2.94 -14.71 12.78
N PRO A 250 3.77 -15.13 11.80
CA PRO A 250 4.17 -16.54 11.68
C PRO A 250 4.89 -17.04 12.92
N THR A 251 4.53 -18.23 13.42
CA THR A 251 5.04 -18.80 14.67
C THR A 251 6.55 -19.01 14.68
N ASP A 252 7.15 -19.31 13.52
CA ASP A 252 8.59 -19.62 13.40
C ASP A 252 9.41 -18.46 12.85
N LEU A 253 8.84 -17.24 12.81
CA LEU A 253 9.48 -16.07 12.16
C LEU A 253 10.87 -15.81 12.75
N ALA A 254 10.97 -15.66 14.06
CA ALA A 254 12.21 -15.33 14.74
C ALA A 254 13.29 -16.40 14.51
N SER A 255 12.96 -17.67 14.71
CA SER A 255 13.90 -18.79 14.53
C SER A 255 14.37 -18.93 13.09
N ASN A 256 13.50 -18.66 12.11
CA ASN A 256 13.87 -18.70 10.69
C ASN A 256 14.80 -17.54 10.32
N ILE A 257 14.59 -16.34 10.87
CA ILE A 257 15.46 -15.18 10.66
C ILE A 257 16.83 -15.42 11.30
N GLU A 258 16.91 -15.93 12.53
CA GLU A 258 18.19 -16.24 13.18
C GLU A 258 18.99 -17.27 12.39
N ARG A 259 18.33 -18.33 11.92
CA ARG A 259 18.98 -19.37 11.09
C ARG A 259 19.45 -18.83 9.75
N ALA A 260 18.69 -17.95 9.13
CA ALA A 260 19.01 -17.36 7.82
C ALA A 260 20.04 -16.23 7.91
N GLY A 261 20.26 -15.65 9.08
CA GLY A 261 21.15 -14.49 9.28
C GLY A 261 20.63 -13.21 8.62
N GLY A 262 19.40 -13.18 8.17
CA GLY A 262 18.82 -12.02 7.51
C GLY A 262 17.31 -12.05 7.40
N LEU A 263 16.76 -10.90 7.09
CA LEU A 263 15.32 -10.71 6.94
C LEU A 263 14.97 -9.98 5.64
N ARG A 264 13.78 -10.29 5.13
CA ARG A 264 13.15 -9.62 4.01
C ARG A 264 11.92 -8.88 4.52
N LEU A 265 11.85 -7.61 4.20
CA LEU A 265 10.77 -6.73 4.59
C LEU A 265 10.03 -6.27 3.33
N THR A 266 8.71 -6.43 3.29
CA THR A 266 7.85 -6.00 2.20
C THR A 266 6.91 -4.92 2.69
N LEU A 267 6.85 -3.77 2.00
CA LEU A 267 5.91 -2.71 2.31
C LEU A 267 4.48 -3.11 1.91
N LEU A 268 3.59 -3.20 2.88
CA LEU A 268 2.16 -3.47 2.67
C LEU A 268 1.36 -2.17 2.41
N SER A 269 1.91 -1.03 2.82
CA SER A 269 1.43 0.31 2.50
C SER A 269 2.60 1.20 2.05
N PRO A 270 2.36 2.31 1.32
CA PRO A 270 3.43 3.23 0.95
C PRO A 270 4.17 3.75 2.18
N ALA A 271 5.48 3.97 2.08
CA ALA A 271 6.32 4.48 3.16
C ALA A 271 6.91 5.85 2.82
N ILE A 272 6.97 6.74 3.80
CA ILE A 272 7.58 8.06 3.64
C ILE A 272 8.86 8.10 4.46
N PHE A 273 9.97 8.24 3.76
CA PHE A 273 11.31 8.34 4.35
C PHE A 273 11.95 9.66 3.97
N SER A 274 12.64 10.27 4.91
CA SER A 274 13.40 11.52 4.71
C SER A 274 14.54 11.35 3.70
N GLY A 275 15.12 10.17 3.64
CA GLY A 275 16.19 9.77 2.69
C GLY A 275 15.69 9.25 1.35
N GLY A 276 14.41 9.44 0.99
CA GLY A 276 13.83 8.93 -0.25
C GLY A 276 13.56 7.43 -0.19
N TYR A 277 14.43 6.59 -0.78
CA TYR A 277 14.31 5.13 -0.65
C TYR A 277 14.88 4.59 0.65
N LEU A 278 15.79 5.35 1.28
CA LEU A 278 16.50 4.94 2.49
C LEU A 278 15.71 5.37 3.73
N PRO A 279 15.27 4.44 4.58
CA PRO A 279 14.67 4.78 5.86
C PRO A 279 15.58 5.65 6.73
N GLY A 280 15.00 6.68 7.39
CA GLY A 280 15.76 7.63 8.20
C GLY A 280 16.36 7.04 9.48
N TRP A 281 15.90 5.88 9.91
CA TRP A 281 16.49 5.13 11.05
C TRP A 281 17.78 4.36 10.67
N LEU A 282 18.16 4.35 9.37
CA LEU A 282 19.44 3.82 8.90
C LEU A 282 20.49 4.92 8.77
N ASN A 283 21.71 4.62 9.17
CA ASN A 283 22.85 5.48 8.85
C ASN A 283 23.05 5.54 7.33
N PRO A 284 23.12 6.72 6.70
CA PRO A 284 23.18 6.83 5.25
C PRO A 284 24.47 6.29 4.63
N THR A 285 25.57 6.18 5.40
CA THR A 285 26.85 5.65 4.91
C THR A 285 26.96 4.15 5.15
N SER A 286 26.83 3.69 6.41
CA SER A 286 26.99 2.26 6.74
C SER A 286 25.76 1.42 6.38
N LYS A 287 24.60 2.04 6.11
CA LYS A 287 23.31 1.40 5.89
C LYS A 287 22.84 0.58 7.10
N GLU A 288 23.40 0.83 8.28
CA GLU A 288 23.07 0.15 9.52
C GLU A 288 22.08 0.95 10.37
N GLY A 289 21.26 0.26 11.14
CA GLY A 289 20.36 0.88 12.08
C GLY A 289 19.62 -0.15 12.91
N VAL A 290 18.81 0.31 13.87
CA VAL A 290 17.94 -0.55 14.67
C VAL A 290 16.59 -0.59 14.01
N LEU A 291 16.08 -1.78 13.71
CA LEU A 291 14.76 -1.95 13.11
C LEU A 291 13.68 -1.39 14.06
N PRO A 292 12.81 -0.49 13.60
CA PRO A 292 11.74 0.08 14.44
C PRO A 292 10.90 -1.00 15.13
N HIS A 293 10.46 -0.71 16.33
CA HIS A 293 9.70 -1.62 17.21
C HIS A 293 10.46 -2.87 17.66
N SER A 294 11.77 -2.98 17.38
CA SER A 294 12.63 -4.08 17.82
C SER A 294 13.90 -3.58 18.49
N GLN A 295 14.72 -4.53 18.96
CA GLN A 295 16.07 -4.26 19.48
C GLN A 295 17.14 -4.84 18.55
N VAL A 296 16.78 -5.12 17.30
CA VAL A 296 17.63 -5.79 16.35
C VAL A 296 18.35 -4.77 15.49
N LYS A 297 19.67 -4.84 15.46
CA LYS A 297 20.51 -4.06 14.56
C LYS A 297 20.65 -4.80 13.24
N VAL A 298 20.39 -4.11 12.16
CA VAL A 298 20.39 -4.64 10.80
C VAL A 298 21.21 -3.78 9.86
N ARG A 299 21.68 -4.36 8.76
CA ARG A 299 22.32 -3.65 7.65
C ARG A 299 21.51 -3.89 6.37
N LEU A 300 21.15 -2.82 5.69
CA LEU A 300 20.49 -2.90 4.38
C LEU A 300 21.46 -3.45 3.33
N ARG A 301 21.06 -4.50 2.63
CA ARG A 301 21.87 -5.16 1.60
C ARG A 301 21.33 -4.94 0.20
N ALA A 302 20.01 -4.88 0.02
CA ALA A 302 19.40 -4.66 -1.29
C ALA A 302 18.01 -4.07 -1.16
N VAL A 303 17.53 -3.46 -2.24
CA VAL A 303 16.16 -2.92 -2.36
C VAL A 303 15.62 -3.21 -3.75
N ALA A 304 14.40 -3.72 -3.83
CA ALA A 304 13.60 -3.75 -5.06
C ALA A 304 12.37 -2.87 -4.87
N MET A 305 12.15 -1.92 -5.76
CA MET A 305 11.03 -0.99 -5.68
C MET A 305 10.63 -0.45 -7.05
N ASP A 306 9.39 -0.05 -7.16
CA ASP A 306 8.90 0.73 -8.28
C ASP A 306 9.24 2.23 -8.12
N ARG A 307 8.73 3.06 -9.03
CA ARG A 307 8.88 4.51 -8.95
C ARG A 307 8.22 5.04 -7.68
N TRP A 308 8.76 6.15 -7.17
CA TRP A 308 8.15 6.86 -6.05
C TRP A 308 6.75 7.37 -6.38
N LEU A 309 5.90 7.46 -5.35
CA LEU A 309 4.55 7.98 -5.44
C LEU A 309 4.47 9.40 -4.86
N PRO A 310 3.78 10.34 -5.54
CA PRO A 310 3.48 11.64 -4.95
C PRO A 310 2.41 11.47 -3.87
N VAL A 311 2.69 11.97 -2.69
CA VAL A 311 1.74 12.02 -1.57
C VAL A 311 1.45 13.45 -1.21
N SER A 312 0.19 13.81 -1.27
CA SER A 312 -0.34 15.09 -0.82
C SER A 312 -1.65 14.83 -0.08
N GLY A 313 -2.41 15.83 0.22
CA GLY A 313 -3.72 15.76 0.86
C GLY A 313 -4.26 17.14 1.09
N TRP A 314 -5.40 17.21 1.72
CA TRP A 314 -6.04 18.46 2.08
C TRP A 314 -5.91 18.69 3.58
N ASP A 315 -5.49 19.87 3.96
CA ASP A 315 -5.50 20.32 5.34
C ASP A 315 -6.84 21.00 5.62
N LEU A 316 -7.72 20.30 6.32
CA LEU A 316 -9.06 20.80 6.63
C LEU A 316 -9.03 22.00 7.60
N ASP A 317 -8.00 22.09 8.43
CA ASP A 317 -7.86 23.18 9.41
C ASP A 317 -7.44 24.48 8.74
N GLN A 318 -6.49 24.39 7.81
CA GLN A 318 -5.98 25.54 7.06
C GLN A 318 -6.70 25.77 5.74
N ASN A 319 -7.63 24.87 5.39
CA ASN A 319 -8.38 24.86 4.13
C ASN A 319 -7.47 25.02 2.90
N LYS A 320 -6.37 24.28 2.87
CA LYS A 320 -5.38 24.32 1.78
C LYS A 320 -4.77 22.96 1.50
N PRO A 321 -4.17 22.76 0.30
CA PRO A 321 -3.41 21.56 0.01
C PRO A 321 -2.21 21.43 0.96
N LYS A 322 -1.92 20.20 1.42
CA LYS A 322 -0.67 19.86 2.09
C LYS A 322 0.49 19.88 1.09
N ALA A 323 1.70 20.13 1.59
CA ALA A 323 2.90 20.02 0.77
C ALA A 323 3.01 18.61 0.15
N MET A 324 3.42 18.55 -1.12
CA MET A 324 3.68 17.28 -1.79
C MET A 324 4.94 16.62 -1.22
N ARG A 325 4.85 15.34 -0.90
CA ARG A 325 5.95 14.50 -0.44
C ARG A 325 6.12 13.31 -1.37
N LYS A 326 7.29 12.68 -1.32
CA LYS A 326 7.58 11.45 -2.07
C LYS A 326 7.45 10.26 -1.12
N ALA A 327 6.77 9.21 -1.57
CA ALA A 327 6.68 7.95 -0.86
C ALA A 327 7.29 6.82 -1.69
N VAL A 328 7.86 5.84 -1.02
CA VAL A 328 8.17 4.54 -1.60
C VAL A 328 6.86 3.79 -1.78
N ALA A 329 6.65 3.22 -2.96
CA ALA A 329 5.42 2.50 -3.27
C ALA A 329 5.25 1.26 -2.38
N ALA A 330 4.01 0.92 -2.06
CA ALA A 330 3.69 -0.38 -1.49
C ALA A 330 4.11 -1.51 -2.43
N GLY A 331 4.48 -2.65 -1.89
CA GLY A 331 5.12 -3.76 -2.62
C GLY A 331 6.65 -3.68 -2.64
N ALA A 332 7.27 -2.54 -2.31
CA ALA A 332 8.73 -2.47 -2.23
C ALA A 332 9.28 -3.48 -1.23
N VAL A 333 10.42 -4.08 -1.59
CA VAL A 333 11.09 -5.12 -0.81
C VAL A 333 12.47 -4.67 -0.43
N TYR A 334 12.81 -4.85 0.85
CA TYR A 334 14.10 -4.54 1.44
C TYR A 334 14.70 -5.81 2.02
N TRP A 335 15.99 -6.06 1.78
CA TRP A 335 16.73 -7.17 2.37
C TRP A 335 17.77 -6.66 3.35
N PHE A 336 17.73 -7.20 4.54
CA PHE A 336 18.61 -6.82 5.63
C PHE A 336 19.39 -8.02 6.16
N GLU A 337 20.68 -7.81 6.39
CA GLU A 337 21.54 -8.68 7.15
C GLU A 337 21.30 -8.43 8.64
N LEU A 338 21.22 -9.48 9.44
CA LEU A 338 21.12 -9.41 10.90
C LEU A 338 22.52 -9.21 11.46
N LEU A 339 22.73 -8.14 12.24
CA LEU A 339 24.04 -7.84 12.85
C LEU A 339 24.07 -8.19 14.32
N GLU A 340 23.12 -7.68 15.10
CA GLU A 340 23.08 -7.81 16.56
C GLU A 340 21.63 -7.88 17.06
N GLY A 341 21.41 -8.52 18.20
CA GLY A 341 20.12 -8.61 18.87
C GLY A 341 19.38 -9.92 18.57
N SER A 342 18.38 -10.25 19.40
CA SER A 342 17.55 -11.44 19.23
C SER A 342 16.41 -11.16 18.24
N ALA A 343 16.23 -12.04 17.27
CA ALA A 343 15.15 -11.94 16.29
C ALA A 343 13.74 -12.05 16.93
N GLN A 344 13.62 -12.52 18.16
CA GLN A 344 12.34 -12.59 18.87
C GLN A 344 11.64 -11.22 18.94
N THR A 345 12.40 -10.12 19.06
CA THR A 345 11.81 -8.77 19.12
C THR A 345 11.30 -8.26 17.77
N ILE A 346 11.65 -8.92 16.67
CA ILE A 346 11.16 -8.58 15.31
C ILE A 346 9.66 -8.81 15.17
N GLU A 347 9.09 -9.71 15.96
CA GLU A 347 7.64 -9.95 16.00
C GLU A 347 6.85 -8.66 16.29
N ASN A 348 7.44 -7.72 17.05
CA ASN A 348 6.83 -6.42 17.32
C ASN A 348 6.88 -5.46 16.11
N SER A 349 7.70 -5.76 15.11
CA SER A 349 7.84 -4.92 13.91
C SER A 349 6.87 -5.32 12.80
N ILE A 350 6.47 -6.60 12.75
CA ILE A 350 5.55 -7.08 11.72
C ILE A 350 4.18 -6.40 11.86
N PHE A 351 3.61 -5.99 10.73
CA PHE A 351 2.37 -5.21 10.65
C PHE A 351 2.42 -3.86 11.38
N ASN A 352 3.60 -3.37 11.73
CA ASN A 352 3.82 -2.04 12.26
C ASN A 352 4.51 -1.15 11.22
N SER A 353 4.48 0.16 11.48
CA SER A 353 5.04 1.16 10.58
C SER A 353 6.53 1.34 10.79
N ILE A 354 7.26 1.47 9.69
CA ILE A 354 8.68 1.85 9.68
C ILE A 354 8.92 3.24 9.06
N SER A 355 7.87 4.03 8.76
CA SER A 355 8.01 5.41 8.30
C SER A 355 8.71 6.27 9.34
N ASP A 356 9.38 7.34 8.90
CA ASP A 356 10.21 8.17 9.77
C ASP A 356 9.38 9.07 10.70
N ASP A 357 8.28 9.61 10.20
CA ASP A 357 7.44 10.57 10.92
C ASP A 357 6.36 9.85 11.74
N ALA A 358 6.19 10.26 13.00
CA ALA A 358 5.22 9.65 13.90
C ALA A 358 3.76 9.83 13.45
N GLN A 359 3.42 10.91 12.74
CA GLN A 359 2.07 11.09 12.21
C GLN A 359 1.83 10.18 11.01
N ASP A 360 2.84 10.00 10.14
CA ASP A 360 2.76 9.06 9.03
C ASP A 360 2.58 7.62 9.53
N GLN A 361 3.26 7.25 10.62
CA GLN A 361 3.08 5.95 11.27
C GLN A 361 1.63 5.77 11.75
N ARG A 362 1.07 6.76 12.44
CA ARG A 362 -0.33 6.74 12.90
C ARG A 362 -1.33 6.72 11.77
N ASP A 363 -1.02 7.36 10.67
CA ASP A 363 -1.87 7.37 9.46
C ASP A 363 -1.81 6.05 8.68
N GLY A 364 -0.87 5.14 9.01
CA GLY A 364 -0.75 3.82 8.40
C GLY A 364 0.21 3.75 7.21
N PHE A 365 1.09 4.75 7.04
CA PHE A 365 2.21 4.63 6.10
C PHE A 365 3.29 3.69 6.63
N GLY A 366 3.94 2.96 5.73
CA GLY A 366 5.10 2.14 6.02
C GLY A 366 4.81 0.86 6.79
N ILE A 367 3.59 0.33 6.72
CA ILE A 367 3.25 -0.97 7.31
C ILE A 367 4.00 -2.06 6.57
N VAL A 368 4.59 -3.01 7.31
CA VAL A 368 5.46 -4.04 6.76
C VAL A 368 5.02 -5.45 7.06
N GLY A 369 5.24 -6.34 6.09
CA GLY A 369 5.35 -7.78 6.30
C GLY A 369 6.81 -8.18 6.37
N ILE A 370 7.15 -9.15 7.23
CA ILE A 370 8.52 -9.60 7.45
C ILE A 370 8.60 -11.10 7.25
N SER A 371 9.67 -11.54 6.59
CA SER A 371 10.04 -12.94 6.46
C SER A 371 11.56 -13.10 6.56
N HIS A 372 12.04 -14.34 6.62
CA HIS A 372 13.48 -14.62 6.58
C HIS A 372 14.06 -14.44 5.18
N TRP A 373 15.34 -14.16 5.11
CA TRP A 373 16.16 -14.14 3.91
C TRP A 373 17.54 -14.70 4.26
N GLN A 374 18.03 -15.63 3.43
CA GLN A 374 19.38 -16.18 3.61
C GLN A 374 20.41 -15.11 3.29
N ALA A 375 21.00 -14.51 4.30
CA ALA A 375 22.12 -13.59 4.12
C ALA A 375 23.34 -14.33 3.61
N GLN A 376 23.96 -13.79 2.55
CA GLN A 376 25.12 -14.39 1.87
C GLN A 376 26.41 -13.73 2.35
#